data_49683bb9058c68084519c1691ea6a5ac
#
_entry.id   49683bb9058c68084519c1691ea6a5ac
#
_cell.length_a   1.000
_cell.length_b   1.000
_cell.length_c   1.000
_cell.angle_alpha   90.00
_cell.angle_beta   90.00
_cell.angle_gamma   90.00
#
_symmetry.space_group_name_H-M   'P 1'
#
loop_
_entity.id
_entity.type
_entity.pdbx_description
1 polymer ?
#
loop_
_entity_poly.entity_id
_entity_poly.type
_entity_poly.pdbx_seq_one_letter_code
_entity_poly.pdbx_strand_id
1 'polypeptide(L)'
;GWVFHTLDDYDDVCRRLAVQSGQAVLSIDYRLAAEFPFPTPFDDCTTAVRWARDNAASLGCDASRMVVCGDSAGGNLSTLVAQHSGVAFKMQLLVYPAVDARCVTESYRKNGEGFLLTAAAMDWFFGHYLSGGKGSAEDPLVSPLLASDAILAKMPPTLVITAEYDPLCDEGEQYAQKLTSLGVPTSCVRYRGQIHAFMRYGRILDDGYLLIAQLADAIRRACAN
;
A
#
# COMPACT_ATOMS: atom_id res chain seq x y z
N GLY A 1 -7.22 -2.10 -6.59
CA GLY A 1 -7.20 -1.60 -7.98
C GLY A 1 -7.91 -0.25 -8.16
N TRP A 2 -8.15 0.49 -7.07
CA TRP A 2 -8.86 1.80 -7.04
C TRP A 2 -10.31 1.77 -7.54
N VAL A 3 -10.82 0.66 -8.09
CA VAL A 3 -12.08 0.58 -8.85
C VAL A 3 -13.15 -0.22 -8.14
N PHE A 4 -12.79 -1.19 -7.33
CA PHE A 4 -13.74 -2.03 -6.60
C PHE A 4 -13.16 -2.50 -5.26
N HIS A 5 -13.96 -3.14 -4.48
CA HIS A 5 -13.90 -3.58 -3.09
C HIS A 5 -14.60 -2.61 -2.15
N THR A 6 -14.99 -3.15 -1.02
CA THR A 6 -15.71 -2.48 0.06
C THR A 6 -14.98 -2.69 1.39
N LEU A 7 -15.41 -2.01 2.44
CA LEU A 7 -14.91 -2.24 3.80
C LEU A 7 -15.11 -3.71 4.24
N ASP A 8 -16.23 -4.32 3.85
CA ASP A 8 -16.56 -5.71 4.23
C ASP A 8 -15.54 -6.71 3.64
N ASP A 9 -15.02 -6.45 2.44
CA ASP A 9 -14.00 -7.29 1.80
C ASP A 9 -12.68 -7.34 2.59
N TYR A 10 -12.41 -6.32 3.40
CA TYR A 10 -11.19 -6.19 4.20
C TYR A 10 -11.42 -6.33 5.71
N ASP A 11 -12.66 -6.54 6.16
CA ASP A 11 -13.00 -6.60 7.58
C ASP A 11 -12.20 -7.68 8.33
N ASP A 12 -12.07 -8.90 7.77
CA ASP A 12 -11.27 -9.99 8.39
C ASP A 12 -9.80 -9.59 8.56
N VAL A 13 -9.19 -8.97 7.54
CA VAL A 13 -7.78 -8.52 7.59
C VAL A 13 -7.62 -7.44 8.65
N CYS A 14 -8.47 -6.42 8.66
CA CYS A 14 -8.41 -5.31 9.61
C CYS A 14 -8.63 -5.77 11.04
N ARG A 15 -9.61 -6.65 11.30
CA ARG A 15 -9.86 -7.23 12.63
C ARG A 15 -8.67 -8.06 13.12
N ARG A 16 -8.07 -8.88 12.26
CA ARG A 16 -6.89 -9.67 12.62
C ARG A 16 -5.70 -8.78 12.95
N LEU A 17 -5.45 -7.74 12.15
CA LEU A 17 -4.41 -6.76 12.44
C LEU A 17 -4.65 -6.08 13.79
N ALA A 18 -5.88 -5.64 14.09
CA ALA A 18 -6.21 -5.01 15.36
C ALA A 18 -5.99 -5.95 16.55
N VAL A 19 -6.53 -7.17 16.46
CA VAL A 19 -6.43 -8.15 17.56
C VAL A 19 -4.99 -8.59 17.80
N GLN A 20 -4.22 -8.87 16.72
CA GLN A 20 -2.86 -9.40 16.85
C GLN A 20 -1.83 -8.32 17.20
N SER A 21 -2.04 -7.08 16.76
CA SER A 21 -1.15 -5.96 17.12
C SER A 21 -1.50 -5.32 18.46
N GLY A 22 -2.74 -5.44 18.91
CA GLY A 22 -3.26 -4.71 20.07
C GLY A 22 -3.44 -3.21 19.80
N GLN A 23 -3.52 -2.80 18.52
CA GLN A 23 -3.67 -1.41 18.13
C GLN A 23 -5.02 -1.17 17.45
N ALA A 24 -5.52 0.07 17.50
CA ALA A 24 -6.68 0.47 16.72
C ALA A 24 -6.35 0.46 15.22
N VAL A 25 -7.30 0.01 14.40
CA VAL A 25 -7.19 0.02 12.94
C VAL A 25 -8.33 0.85 12.37
N LEU A 26 -7.98 1.89 11.60
CA LEU A 26 -8.93 2.68 10.81
C LEU A 26 -8.87 2.22 9.36
N SER A 27 -9.93 1.59 8.87
CA SER A 27 -10.10 1.24 7.46
C SER A 27 -10.73 2.41 6.72
N ILE A 28 -10.13 2.83 5.61
CA ILE A 28 -10.57 4.01 4.86
C ILE A 28 -11.37 3.57 3.65
N ASP A 29 -12.65 4.01 3.58
CA ASP A 29 -13.55 3.81 2.44
C ASP A 29 -13.39 4.99 1.47
N TYR A 30 -12.31 4.99 0.72
CA TYR A 30 -12.08 6.04 -0.29
C TYR A 30 -12.97 5.84 -1.51
N ARG A 31 -13.39 6.92 -2.14
CA ARG A 31 -14.21 6.89 -3.35
C ARG A 31 -13.48 6.22 -4.51
N LEU A 32 -14.18 5.38 -5.24
CA LEU A 32 -13.61 4.51 -6.27
C LEU A 32 -13.69 5.15 -7.66
N ALA A 33 -12.69 4.90 -8.49
CA ALA A 33 -12.77 5.09 -9.92
C ALA A 33 -13.72 3.99 -10.52
N ALA A 34 -14.39 4.19 -11.63
CA ALA A 34 -14.30 5.29 -12.58
C ALA A 34 -15.13 6.54 -12.21
N GLU A 35 -16.06 6.43 -11.26
CA GLU A 35 -16.91 7.55 -10.84
C GLU A 35 -16.05 8.68 -10.24
N PHE A 36 -15.01 8.32 -9.51
CA PHE A 36 -14.11 9.24 -8.83
C PHE A 36 -12.66 8.94 -9.18
N PRO A 37 -12.19 9.29 -10.40
CA PRO A 37 -10.84 9.01 -10.83
C PRO A 37 -9.79 9.82 -10.05
N PHE A 38 -8.50 9.58 -10.33
CA PHE A 38 -7.39 10.35 -9.79
C PHE A 38 -7.64 11.88 -9.94
N PRO A 39 -7.39 12.69 -8.92
CA PRO A 39 -6.72 12.35 -7.65
C PRO A 39 -7.67 12.01 -6.49
N THR A 40 -8.98 11.81 -6.73
CA THR A 40 -9.98 11.68 -5.66
C THR A 40 -9.67 10.62 -4.60
N PRO A 41 -9.27 9.36 -4.94
CA PRO A 41 -8.92 8.37 -3.93
C PRO A 41 -7.75 8.80 -3.04
N PHE A 42 -6.77 9.50 -3.60
CA PHE A 42 -5.64 10.04 -2.85
C PHE A 42 -6.05 11.20 -1.92
N ASP A 43 -6.90 12.10 -2.41
CA ASP A 43 -7.42 13.23 -1.60
C ASP A 43 -8.25 12.73 -0.42
N ASP A 44 -9.09 11.70 -0.63
CA ASP A 44 -9.88 11.07 0.42
C ASP A 44 -8.99 10.42 1.49
N CYS A 45 -7.99 9.65 1.08
CA CYS A 45 -7.03 9.03 2.01
C CYS A 45 -6.25 10.10 2.78
N THR A 46 -5.80 11.16 2.11
CA THR A 46 -5.11 12.29 2.75
C THR A 46 -5.99 12.98 3.78
N THR A 47 -7.25 13.21 3.46
CA THR A 47 -8.24 13.79 4.37
C THR A 47 -8.48 12.89 5.58
N ALA A 48 -8.66 11.59 5.35
CA ALA A 48 -8.91 10.61 6.41
C ALA A 48 -7.75 10.51 7.40
N VAL A 49 -6.49 10.48 6.94
CA VAL A 49 -5.33 10.38 7.84
C VAL A 49 -5.10 11.66 8.64
N ARG A 50 -5.36 12.83 8.03
CA ARG A 50 -5.32 14.12 8.74
C ARG A 50 -6.41 14.17 9.83
N TRP A 51 -7.62 13.75 9.49
CA TRP A 51 -8.71 13.65 10.44
C TRP A 51 -8.37 12.69 11.58
N ALA A 52 -7.80 11.52 11.28
CA ALA A 52 -7.40 10.55 12.29
C ALA A 52 -6.35 11.13 13.26
N ARG A 53 -5.34 11.84 12.74
CA ARG A 53 -4.35 12.55 13.54
C ARG A 53 -5.01 13.57 14.48
N ASP A 54 -5.88 14.42 13.92
CA ASP A 54 -6.47 15.56 14.64
C ASP A 54 -7.52 15.11 15.68
N ASN A 55 -8.09 13.92 15.50
CA ASN A 55 -9.10 13.35 16.39
C ASN A 55 -8.58 12.16 17.23
N ALA A 56 -7.30 11.82 17.15
CA ALA A 56 -6.74 10.64 17.84
C ALA A 56 -7.08 10.59 19.33
N ALA A 57 -6.95 11.69 20.04
CA ALA A 57 -7.25 11.76 21.47
C ALA A 57 -8.72 11.42 21.78
N SER A 58 -9.68 11.88 20.97
CA SER A 58 -11.10 11.58 21.15
C SER A 58 -11.43 10.12 20.86
N LEU A 59 -10.58 9.44 20.06
CA LEU A 59 -10.66 8.02 19.77
C LEU A 59 -9.92 7.14 20.79
N GLY A 60 -9.32 7.74 21.82
CA GLY A 60 -8.47 7.03 22.78
C GLY A 60 -7.14 6.55 22.18
N CYS A 61 -6.68 7.19 21.11
CA CYS A 61 -5.46 6.88 20.38
C CYS A 61 -4.40 7.96 20.55
N ASP A 62 -3.17 7.64 20.14
CA ASP A 62 -2.02 8.56 20.17
C ASP A 62 -1.57 8.89 18.75
N ALA A 63 -1.77 10.14 18.34
CA ALA A 63 -1.39 10.62 17.01
C ALA A 63 0.12 10.53 16.72
N SER A 64 0.97 10.46 17.75
CA SER A 64 2.42 10.32 17.55
C SER A 64 2.85 8.89 17.18
N ARG A 65 1.93 7.92 17.24
CA ARG A 65 2.19 6.49 17.00
C ARG A 65 1.44 5.93 15.78
N MET A 66 1.16 6.77 14.81
CA MET A 66 0.46 6.35 13.58
C MET A 66 1.36 5.50 12.68
N VAL A 67 0.79 4.44 12.14
CA VAL A 67 1.37 3.59 11.08
C VAL A 67 0.43 3.62 9.88
N VAL A 68 0.96 3.72 8.67
CA VAL A 68 0.17 3.58 7.43
C VAL A 68 0.42 2.20 6.83
N CYS A 69 -0.65 1.54 6.41
CA CYS A 69 -0.60 0.21 5.82
C CYS A 69 -1.56 0.12 4.63
N GLY A 70 -1.14 -0.55 3.56
CA GLY A 70 -2.00 -0.80 2.43
C GLY A 70 -1.45 -1.87 1.50
N ASP A 71 -2.35 -2.53 0.79
CA ASP A 71 -2.04 -3.55 -0.19
C ASP A 71 -2.42 -3.12 -1.61
N SER A 72 -1.61 -3.48 -2.61
CA SER A 72 -1.88 -3.21 -4.03
C SER A 72 -2.11 -1.71 -4.28
N ALA A 73 -3.28 -1.33 -4.77
CA ALA A 73 -3.71 0.06 -4.89
C ALA A 73 -3.70 0.80 -3.54
N GLY A 74 -4.04 0.12 -2.44
CA GLY A 74 -3.91 0.67 -1.09
C GLY A 74 -2.44 0.90 -0.69
N GLY A 75 -1.52 0.08 -1.17
CA GLY A 75 -0.08 0.29 -1.05
C GLY A 75 0.38 1.55 -1.79
N ASN A 76 -0.14 1.79 -2.99
CA ASN A 76 0.08 3.04 -3.73
C ASN A 76 -0.40 4.25 -2.90
N LEU A 77 -1.67 4.24 -2.49
CA LEU A 77 -2.27 5.33 -1.72
C LEU A 77 -1.56 5.56 -0.38
N SER A 78 -1.14 4.50 0.31
CA SER A 78 -0.37 4.59 1.55
C SER A 78 0.98 5.27 1.32
N THR A 79 1.65 4.95 0.24
CA THR A 79 2.92 5.58 -0.15
C THR A 79 2.74 7.07 -0.43
N LEU A 80 1.73 7.44 -1.23
CA LEU A 80 1.43 8.84 -1.55
C LEU A 80 1.01 9.64 -0.30
N VAL A 81 0.23 9.05 0.58
CA VAL A 81 -0.15 9.66 1.86
C VAL A 81 1.07 9.90 2.73
N ALA A 82 2.01 8.94 2.82
CA ALA A 82 3.26 9.13 3.56
C ALA A 82 4.12 10.25 2.96
N GLN A 83 4.14 10.39 1.64
CA GLN A 83 4.90 11.42 0.94
C GLN A 83 4.31 12.83 1.08
N HIS A 84 2.96 12.97 1.09
CA HIS A 84 2.32 14.25 0.81
C HIS A 84 1.29 14.71 1.85
N SER A 85 0.85 13.87 2.79
CA SER A 85 -0.19 14.26 3.77
C SER A 85 0.28 15.28 4.80
N GLY A 86 1.59 15.36 5.06
CA GLY A 86 2.14 16.12 6.18
C GLY A 86 1.88 15.48 7.56
N VAL A 87 1.38 14.23 7.58
CA VAL A 87 1.24 13.42 8.80
C VAL A 87 2.52 12.62 9.01
N ALA A 88 3.06 12.64 10.23
CA ALA A 88 4.20 11.81 10.58
C ALA A 88 3.74 10.39 10.89
N PHE A 89 4.36 9.40 10.24
CA PHE A 89 4.13 7.98 10.51
C PHE A 89 5.37 7.35 11.13
N LYS A 90 5.15 6.47 12.10
CA LYS A 90 6.21 5.63 12.70
C LYS A 90 6.75 4.59 11.72
N MET A 91 5.90 4.14 10.79
CA MET A 91 6.24 3.12 9.80
C MET A 91 5.23 3.16 8.65
N GLN A 92 5.68 2.76 7.44
CA GLN A 92 4.78 2.37 6.36
C GLN A 92 4.94 0.87 6.06
N LEU A 93 3.81 0.20 5.87
CA LEU A 93 3.71 -1.22 5.55
C LEU A 93 3.06 -1.35 4.18
N LEU A 94 3.81 -1.80 3.21
CA LEU A 94 3.40 -1.85 1.80
C LEU A 94 3.34 -3.31 1.35
N VAL A 95 2.15 -3.78 1.04
CA VAL A 95 1.92 -5.16 0.66
C VAL A 95 1.68 -5.23 -0.85
N TYR A 96 2.58 -5.87 -1.58
CA TYR A 96 2.62 -5.93 -3.06
C TYR A 96 2.15 -4.62 -3.71
N PRO A 97 2.77 -3.47 -3.37
CA PRO A 97 2.25 -2.16 -3.73
C PRO A 97 2.40 -1.88 -5.23
N ALA A 98 1.39 -1.19 -5.81
CA ALA A 98 1.53 -0.60 -7.14
C ALA A 98 2.24 0.75 -7.03
N VAL A 99 3.49 0.84 -7.47
CA VAL A 99 4.32 2.04 -7.30
C VAL A 99 4.85 2.63 -8.62
N ASP A 100 4.58 1.97 -9.75
CA ASP A 100 4.99 2.41 -11.08
C ASP A 100 3.92 2.10 -12.16
N ALA A 101 3.12 3.09 -12.50
CA ALA A 101 2.05 2.95 -13.48
C ALA A 101 2.53 2.78 -14.94
N ARG A 102 3.83 2.85 -15.19
CA ARG A 102 4.40 2.60 -16.53
C ARG A 102 4.38 1.12 -16.93
N CYS A 103 4.25 0.21 -15.94
CA CYS A 103 4.12 -1.24 -16.14
C CYS A 103 5.25 -1.86 -16.98
N VAL A 104 6.49 -1.42 -16.79
CA VAL A 104 7.64 -1.74 -17.69
C VAL A 104 8.60 -2.78 -17.13
N THR A 105 8.34 -3.34 -15.94
CA THR A 105 9.25 -4.27 -15.28
C THR A 105 9.22 -5.67 -15.89
N GLU A 106 10.25 -6.46 -15.60
CA GLU A 106 10.35 -7.85 -16.08
C GLU A 106 9.26 -8.73 -15.47
N SER A 107 8.82 -8.44 -14.22
CA SER A 107 7.71 -9.15 -13.59
C SER A 107 6.38 -8.97 -14.35
N TYR A 108 6.12 -7.82 -14.96
CA TYR A 108 4.96 -7.66 -15.86
C TYR A 108 5.04 -8.60 -17.08
N ARG A 109 6.23 -8.79 -17.63
CA ARG A 109 6.44 -9.69 -18.77
C ARG A 109 6.31 -11.16 -18.38
N LYS A 110 6.84 -11.55 -17.20
CA LYS A 110 6.88 -12.95 -16.77
C LYS A 110 5.59 -13.40 -16.09
N ASN A 111 4.99 -12.54 -15.28
CA ASN A 111 3.86 -12.86 -14.42
C ASN A 111 2.57 -12.17 -14.86
N GLY A 112 2.56 -11.50 -16.02
CA GLY A 112 1.41 -10.76 -16.53
C GLY A 112 0.27 -11.62 -17.05
N GLU A 113 0.44 -12.95 -17.13
CA GLU A 113 -0.59 -13.92 -17.50
C GLU A 113 -0.50 -15.16 -16.63
N GLY A 114 -1.63 -15.89 -16.49
CA GLY A 114 -1.67 -17.20 -15.82
C GLY A 114 -1.76 -17.13 -14.28
N PHE A 115 -1.62 -15.95 -13.69
CA PHE A 115 -1.78 -15.69 -12.26
C PHE A 115 -2.96 -14.75 -12.02
N LEU A 116 -3.40 -14.60 -10.77
CA LEU A 116 -4.63 -13.88 -10.42
C LEU A 116 -4.67 -12.44 -10.97
N LEU A 117 -3.59 -11.67 -10.77
CA LEU A 117 -3.44 -10.34 -11.36
C LEU A 117 -2.72 -10.47 -12.70
N THR A 118 -3.28 -9.85 -13.74
CA THR A 118 -2.68 -9.86 -15.08
C THR A 118 -2.26 -8.46 -15.51
N ALA A 119 -1.34 -8.36 -16.49
CA ALA A 119 -0.97 -7.08 -17.09
C ALA A 119 -2.19 -6.38 -17.71
N ALA A 120 -3.06 -7.12 -18.40
CA ALA A 120 -4.30 -6.57 -18.95
C ALA A 120 -5.26 -6.03 -17.86
N ALA A 121 -5.31 -6.69 -16.69
CA ALA A 121 -6.07 -6.17 -15.57
C ALA A 121 -5.48 -4.86 -15.03
N MET A 122 -4.16 -4.74 -14.97
CA MET A 122 -3.50 -3.50 -14.56
C MET A 122 -3.75 -2.36 -15.55
N ASP A 123 -3.69 -2.61 -16.84
CA ASP A 123 -4.07 -1.63 -17.88
C ASP A 123 -5.51 -1.16 -17.70
N TRP A 124 -6.41 -2.08 -17.41
CA TRP A 124 -7.82 -1.76 -17.15
C TRP A 124 -7.98 -0.91 -15.88
N PHE A 125 -7.30 -1.25 -14.78
CA PHE A 125 -7.33 -0.46 -13.54
C PHE A 125 -6.79 0.96 -13.73
N PHE A 126 -5.63 1.09 -14.36
CA PHE A 126 -5.06 2.42 -14.63
C PHE A 126 -5.90 3.21 -15.63
N GLY A 127 -6.51 2.54 -16.63
CA GLY A 127 -7.45 3.16 -17.56
C GLY A 127 -8.62 3.84 -16.85
N HIS A 128 -9.19 3.20 -15.81
CA HIS A 128 -10.25 3.80 -14.99
C HIS A 128 -9.71 4.83 -14.01
N TYR A 129 -8.61 4.52 -13.32
CA TYR A 129 -8.02 5.41 -12.32
C TYR A 129 -7.60 6.76 -12.92
N LEU A 130 -7.08 6.76 -14.14
CA LEU A 130 -6.60 7.95 -14.85
C LEU A 130 -7.62 8.54 -15.84
N SER A 131 -8.85 8.02 -15.92
CA SER A 131 -9.87 8.44 -16.89
C SER A 131 -10.24 9.93 -16.80
N GLY A 132 -9.98 10.59 -15.67
CA GLY A 132 -10.23 12.02 -15.48
C GLY A 132 -9.20 12.94 -16.16
N GLY A 133 -8.15 12.41 -16.78
CA GLY A 133 -7.12 13.18 -17.50
C GLY A 133 -6.26 14.11 -16.62
N LYS A 134 -6.25 13.90 -15.28
CA LYS A 134 -5.53 14.75 -14.32
C LYS A 134 -4.18 14.19 -13.88
N GLY A 135 -3.77 13.03 -14.39
CA GLY A 135 -2.50 12.38 -14.09
C GLY A 135 -2.02 11.55 -15.26
N SER A 136 -0.76 11.14 -15.24
CA SER A 136 -0.15 10.22 -16.20
C SER A 136 0.70 9.18 -15.47
N ALA A 137 1.13 8.14 -16.17
CA ALA A 137 1.99 7.11 -15.61
C ALA A 137 3.36 7.66 -15.14
N GLU A 138 3.81 8.78 -15.70
CA GLU A 138 5.06 9.46 -15.33
C GLU A 138 4.89 10.45 -14.15
N ASP A 139 3.65 10.70 -13.74
CA ASP A 139 3.38 11.60 -12.60
C ASP A 139 3.78 10.90 -11.28
N PRO A 140 4.67 11.49 -10.46
CA PRO A 140 5.01 10.94 -9.14
C PRO A 140 3.82 10.79 -8.18
N LEU A 141 2.72 11.52 -8.40
CA LEU A 141 1.47 11.34 -7.65
C LEU A 141 0.63 10.15 -8.12
N VAL A 142 1.04 9.48 -9.18
CA VAL A 142 0.48 8.23 -9.69
C VAL A 142 1.48 7.09 -9.51
N SER A 143 2.74 7.37 -9.81
CA SER A 143 3.89 6.45 -9.72
C SER A 143 4.87 6.90 -8.63
N PRO A 144 4.60 6.60 -7.36
CA PRO A 144 5.41 7.10 -6.24
C PRO A 144 6.88 6.65 -6.26
N LEU A 145 7.23 5.62 -7.01
CA LEU A 145 8.62 5.23 -7.30
C LEU A 145 9.40 6.36 -8.00
N LEU A 146 8.72 7.22 -8.77
CA LEU A 146 9.31 8.33 -9.53
C LEU A 146 9.46 9.62 -8.71
N ALA A 147 9.01 9.63 -7.46
CA ALA A 147 9.20 10.76 -6.57
C ALA A 147 10.70 11.12 -6.44
N SER A 148 10.97 12.41 -6.22
CA SER A 148 12.34 12.89 -6.06
C SER A 148 13.03 12.27 -4.84
N ASP A 149 14.34 12.13 -4.90
CA ASP A 149 15.14 11.60 -3.79
C ASP A 149 14.95 12.42 -2.51
N ALA A 150 14.74 13.73 -2.64
CA ALA A 150 14.47 14.63 -1.51
C ALA A 150 13.15 14.31 -0.78
N ILE A 151 12.15 13.77 -1.48
CA ILE A 151 10.89 13.28 -0.90
C ILE A 151 11.13 11.89 -0.31
N LEU A 152 11.71 10.98 -1.08
CA LEU A 152 11.90 9.57 -0.69
C LEU A 152 12.82 9.42 0.53
N ALA A 153 13.86 10.25 0.65
CA ALA A 153 14.77 10.24 1.80
C ALA A 153 14.07 10.60 3.14
N LYS A 154 12.86 11.14 3.10
CA LYS A 154 12.07 11.52 4.28
C LYS A 154 11.02 10.48 4.66
N MET A 155 10.95 9.36 3.94
CA MET A 155 9.96 8.33 4.22
C MET A 155 10.20 7.69 5.60
N PRO A 156 9.14 7.28 6.29
CA PRO A 156 9.28 6.56 7.55
C PRO A 156 9.95 5.20 7.32
N PRO A 157 10.44 4.53 8.37
CA PRO A 157 10.83 3.14 8.29
C PRO A 157 9.80 2.31 7.52
N THR A 158 10.26 1.48 6.59
CA THR A 158 9.40 0.83 5.60
C THR A 158 9.57 -0.68 5.60
N LEU A 159 8.44 -1.40 5.57
CA LEU A 159 8.41 -2.81 5.23
C LEU A 159 7.65 -2.98 3.91
N VAL A 160 8.33 -3.52 2.91
CA VAL A 160 7.73 -3.90 1.62
C VAL A 160 7.59 -5.41 1.57
N ILE A 161 6.41 -5.88 1.25
CA ILE A 161 6.11 -7.29 0.99
C ILE A 161 5.80 -7.44 -0.49
N THR A 162 6.38 -8.44 -1.14
CA THR A 162 6.08 -8.78 -2.54
C THR A 162 5.68 -10.25 -2.66
N ALA A 163 4.97 -10.58 -3.72
CA ALA A 163 4.64 -11.96 -4.08
C ALA A 163 5.44 -12.39 -5.30
N GLU A 164 5.91 -13.63 -5.35
CA GLU A 164 6.79 -14.10 -6.42
C GLU A 164 6.13 -14.09 -7.80
N TYR A 165 4.86 -14.54 -7.86
CA TYR A 165 4.08 -14.62 -9.10
C TYR A 165 3.11 -13.43 -9.22
N ASP A 166 3.68 -12.23 -9.26
CA ASP A 166 2.94 -10.97 -9.28
C ASP A 166 3.59 -10.00 -10.28
N PRO A 167 2.84 -9.40 -11.20
CA PRO A 167 3.40 -8.35 -12.08
C PRO A 167 4.00 -7.18 -11.28
N LEU A 168 3.51 -6.86 -10.07
CA LEU A 168 4.01 -5.77 -9.23
C LEU A 168 5.28 -6.12 -8.42
N CYS A 169 5.81 -7.34 -8.56
CA CYS A 169 6.94 -7.82 -7.75
C CYS A 169 8.16 -6.91 -7.87
N ASP A 170 8.62 -6.68 -9.10
CA ASP A 170 9.87 -5.95 -9.34
C ASP A 170 9.77 -4.47 -8.94
N GLU A 171 8.64 -3.81 -9.23
CA GLU A 171 8.48 -2.39 -8.88
C GLU A 171 8.45 -2.17 -7.37
N GLY A 172 7.81 -3.09 -6.61
CA GLY A 172 7.82 -3.06 -5.15
C GLY A 172 9.24 -3.21 -4.58
N GLU A 173 10.04 -4.12 -5.14
CA GLU A 173 11.43 -4.32 -4.73
C GLU A 173 12.33 -3.17 -5.16
N GLN A 174 12.14 -2.59 -6.34
CA GLN A 174 12.83 -1.38 -6.79
C GLN A 174 12.56 -0.20 -5.86
N TYR A 175 11.29 -0.05 -5.40
CA TYR A 175 10.95 0.98 -4.42
C TYR A 175 11.71 0.78 -3.11
N ALA A 176 11.73 -0.45 -2.58
CA ALA A 176 12.49 -0.78 -1.37
C ALA A 176 14.00 -0.52 -1.53
N GLN A 177 14.58 -0.89 -2.67
CA GLN A 177 15.99 -0.63 -2.99
C GLN A 177 16.28 0.87 -3.04
N LYS A 178 15.41 1.65 -3.69
CA LYS A 178 15.56 3.09 -3.78
C LYS A 178 15.51 3.76 -2.40
N LEU A 179 14.56 3.40 -1.55
CA LEU A 179 14.51 3.88 -0.17
C LEU A 179 15.77 3.54 0.62
N THR A 180 16.24 2.28 0.51
CA THR A 180 17.47 1.83 1.17
C THR A 180 18.67 2.64 0.72
N SER A 181 18.82 2.91 -0.58
CA SER A 181 19.92 3.69 -1.14
C SER A 181 19.94 5.15 -0.65
N LEU A 182 18.78 5.66 -0.23
CA LEU A 182 18.60 7.00 0.33
C LEU A 182 18.70 7.03 1.87
N GLY A 183 19.05 5.92 2.50
CA GLY A 183 19.27 5.82 3.94
C GLY A 183 18.00 5.62 4.77
N VAL A 184 16.85 5.36 4.15
CA VAL A 184 15.62 5.03 4.86
C VAL A 184 15.70 3.59 5.40
N PRO A 185 15.44 3.35 6.70
CA PRO A 185 15.39 2.00 7.25
C PRO A 185 14.32 1.17 6.54
N THR A 186 14.71 0.24 5.69
CA THR A 186 13.79 -0.50 4.82
C THR A 186 14.07 -1.99 4.88
N SER A 187 13.01 -2.77 4.99
CA SER A 187 13.04 -4.23 4.82
C SER A 187 12.16 -4.61 3.64
N CYS A 188 12.61 -5.58 2.84
CA CYS A 188 11.83 -6.13 1.74
C CYS A 188 11.77 -7.65 1.88
N VAL A 189 10.56 -8.22 1.80
CA VAL A 189 10.33 -9.66 1.93
C VAL A 189 9.50 -10.15 0.75
N ARG A 190 10.08 -11.05 -0.06
CA ARG A 190 9.35 -11.75 -1.12
C ARG A 190 8.78 -13.05 -0.60
N TYR A 191 7.47 -13.21 -0.69
CA TYR A 191 6.79 -14.48 -0.42
C TYR A 191 6.87 -15.38 -1.65
N ARG A 192 7.69 -16.44 -1.54
CA ARG A 192 7.89 -17.40 -2.62
C ARG A 192 6.66 -18.28 -2.80
N GLY A 193 6.33 -18.61 -4.04
CA GLY A 193 5.16 -19.42 -4.37
C GLY A 193 3.84 -18.64 -4.30
N GLN A 194 3.86 -17.39 -3.85
CA GLN A 194 2.65 -16.61 -3.68
C GLN A 194 2.31 -15.77 -4.91
N ILE A 195 1.01 -15.50 -5.04
CA ILE A 195 0.39 -14.66 -6.08
C ILE A 195 -0.07 -13.33 -5.48
N HIS A 196 -0.41 -12.37 -6.34
CA HIS A 196 -1.03 -11.13 -5.90
C HIS A 196 -2.24 -11.36 -4.99
N ALA A 197 -2.49 -10.48 -4.03
CA ALA A 197 -3.60 -10.51 -3.09
C ALA A 197 -3.64 -11.71 -2.11
N PHE A 198 -2.59 -12.53 -1.99
CA PHE A 198 -2.59 -13.72 -1.13
C PHE A 198 -2.92 -13.42 0.34
N MET A 199 -2.66 -12.22 0.84
CA MET A 199 -3.04 -11.78 2.18
C MET A 199 -4.54 -12.01 2.48
N ARG A 200 -5.41 -11.83 1.49
CA ARG A 200 -6.87 -12.00 1.62
C ARG A 200 -7.33 -13.45 1.60
N TYR A 201 -6.48 -14.35 1.16
CA TYR A 201 -6.81 -15.76 0.97
C TYR A 201 -6.27 -16.67 2.08
N GLY A 202 -6.05 -16.17 3.29
CA GLY A 202 -5.49 -16.93 4.42
C GLY A 202 -6.26 -18.19 4.81
N ARG A 203 -7.54 -18.32 4.39
CA ARG A 203 -8.31 -19.56 4.55
C ARG A 203 -7.91 -20.68 3.57
N ILE A 204 -7.17 -20.34 2.52
CA ILE A 204 -6.75 -21.26 1.45
C ILE A 204 -5.22 -21.29 1.36
N LEU A 205 -4.57 -20.15 1.60
CA LEU A 205 -3.14 -19.95 1.52
C LEU A 205 -2.61 -19.58 2.91
N ASP A 206 -1.93 -20.49 3.59
CA ASP A 206 -1.44 -20.29 4.96
C ASP A 206 -0.58 -19.02 5.10
N ASP A 207 0.20 -18.69 4.08
CA ASP A 207 1.02 -17.49 4.02
C ASP A 207 0.22 -16.19 4.16
N GLY A 208 -1.07 -16.18 3.83
CA GLY A 208 -1.93 -15.03 4.06
C GLY A 208 -2.04 -14.69 5.54
N TYR A 209 -2.22 -15.68 6.39
CA TYR A 209 -2.25 -15.47 7.85
C TYR A 209 -0.87 -15.21 8.44
N LEU A 210 0.18 -15.83 7.90
CA LEU A 210 1.56 -15.55 8.31
C LEU A 210 1.93 -14.09 8.01
N LEU A 211 1.54 -13.57 6.84
CA LEU A 211 1.75 -12.18 6.49
C LEU A 211 1.01 -11.24 7.46
N ILE A 212 -0.26 -11.52 7.77
CA ILE A 212 -1.02 -10.69 8.74
C ILE A 212 -0.33 -10.68 10.10
N ALA A 213 0.19 -11.82 10.58
CA ALA A 213 0.93 -11.89 11.82
C ALA A 213 2.24 -11.08 11.77
N GLN A 214 2.97 -11.13 10.65
CA GLN A 214 4.18 -10.33 10.43
C GLN A 214 3.87 -8.81 10.46
N LEU A 215 2.80 -8.39 9.77
CA LEU A 215 2.36 -6.99 9.77
C LEU A 215 1.95 -6.53 11.17
N ALA A 216 1.18 -7.36 11.89
CA ALA A 216 0.75 -7.06 13.26
C ALA A 216 1.94 -6.91 14.23
N ASP A 217 2.97 -7.76 14.10
CA ASP A 217 4.19 -7.62 14.90
C ASP A 217 4.94 -6.33 14.57
N ALA A 218 5.05 -5.97 13.28
CA ALA A 218 5.66 -4.73 12.85
C ALA A 218 4.91 -3.49 13.40
N ILE A 219 3.57 -3.49 13.33
CA ILE A 219 2.72 -2.44 13.91
C ILE A 219 2.96 -2.33 15.42
N ARG A 220 2.91 -3.44 16.14
CA ARG A 220 3.11 -3.47 17.59
C ARG A 220 4.45 -2.87 17.98
N ARG A 221 5.54 -3.24 17.30
CA ARG A 221 6.89 -2.71 17.55
C ARG A 221 7.01 -1.23 17.22
N ALA A 222 6.44 -0.78 16.10
CA ALA A 222 6.46 0.62 15.70
C ALA A 222 5.70 1.51 16.67
N CYS A 223 4.61 0.99 17.28
CA CYS A 223 3.79 1.71 18.24
C CYS A 223 4.28 1.59 19.71
N ALA A 224 5.22 0.69 20.03
CA ALA A 224 5.77 0.55 21.37
C ALA A 224 6.82 1.63 21.72
N ASN A 225 7.40 2.26 20.71
CA ASN A 225 8.44 3.29 20.79
C ASN A 225 7.81 4.65 20.36
#